data_87305707918569a37f4e44b034c47981
#
_entry.id   87305707918569a37f4e44b034c47981
#
_cell.length_a   1.000
_cell.length_b   1.000
_cell.length_c   1.000
_cell.angle_alpha   90.00
_cell.angle_beta   90.00
_cell.angle_gamma   90.00
#
_symmetry.space_group_name_H-M   'P 1'
#
loop_
_entity.id
_entity.type
_entity.pdbx_description
1 polymer ?
#
loop_
_entity_poly.entity_id
_entity_poly.type
_entity_poly.pdbx_seq_one_letter_code
_entity_poly.pdbx_strand_id
1 'polypeptide(L)'
;MTGEANTAAVWRGYSQAELDRQYNSRGTVPDVTVYLREYAERSAAAKASLACMENIAYGLGDDDRLDLFPVPGARGAAPVLVFLHGGDWRALSKDESAFAAPAYVGAGAMFVALDFTLVPEVTLPEMGAQVRRALHWLWQNVALHGGDPARIHIAGHSSGANLVGQVLMTDWQRQFDAPADLVKSACFMSGLGDLEPVRLSFRNEKLGLTPEVVAEVSLLRRGAVVRCPLLVAVGGNETEDYLRQSRDVAKWWVARGEAAQLIAPAGRHHFDAVLEWADPASALFKAQLALMGLGAGASA
;
A
#
# COMPACT_ATOMS: atom_id res chain seq x y z
N MET A 1 -12.90 31.80 31.20
CA MET A 1 -11.51 31.87 30.68
C MET A 1 -11.48 31.10 29.40
N THR A 2 -11.63 31.78 28.28
CA THR A 2 -11.51 31.22 26.94
C THR A 2 -10.02 30.98 26.69
N GLY A 3 -9.58 29.71 26.72
CA GLY A 3 -8.21 29.36 26.38
C GLY A 3 -7.90 29.83 24.97
N GLU A 4 -6.96 30.72 24.82
CA GLU A 4 -6.37 31.06 23.52
C GLU A 4 -5.84 29.77 22.92
N ALA A 5 -6.42 29.34 21.80
CA ALA A 5 -5.92 28.20 21.04
C ALA A 5 -4.47 28.55 20.65
N ASN A 6 -3.51 27.71 21.04
CA ASN A 6 -2.12 27.88 20.66
C ASN A 6 -2.01 27.89 19.13
N THR A 7 -1.87 29.07 18.54
CA THR A 7 -1.82 29.30 17.10
C THR A 7 -0.41 29.14 16.53
N ALA A 8 0.57 28.76 17.36
CA ALA A 8 1.93 28.52 16.90
C ALA A 8 1.95 27.36 15.90
N ALA A 9 2.64 27.57 14.79
CA ALA A 9 2.79 26.54 13.75
C ALA A 9 3.67 25.39 14.27
N VAL A 10 3.15 24.17 14.21
CA VAL A 10 3.87 22.94 14.59
C VAL A 10 4.44 22.20 13.38
N TRP A 11 3.81 22.40 12.21
CA TRP A 11 4.25 21.75 10.95
C TRP A 11 3.83 22.60 9.74
N ARG A 12 4.78 23.07 8.91
CA ARG A 12 4.54 23.77 7.63
C ARG A 12 3.48 24.86 7.67
N GLY A 13 3.38 25.58 8.76
CA GLY A 13 2.36 26.63 8.97
C GLY A 13 1.05 26.13 9.59
N TYR A 14 0.86 24.83 9.77
CA TYR A 14 -0.30 24.29 10.48
C TYR A 14 -0.16 24.45 12.01
N SER A 15 -1.20 24.94 12.66
CA SER A 15 -1.38 24.78 14.10
C SER A 15 -1.61 23.30 14.45
N GLN A 16 -1.57 22.92 15.74
CA GLN A 16 -1.87 21.55 16.16
C GLN A 16 -3.24 21.09 15.68
N ALA A 17 -4.27 21.89 15.89
CA ALA A 17 -5.64 21.56 15.47
C ALA A 17 -5.77 21.36 13.96
N GLU A 18 -5.08 22.18 13.16
CA GLU A 18 -5.06 22.02 11.71
C GLU A 18 -4.31 20.77 11.28
N LEU A 19 -3.15 20.50 11.87
CA LEU A 19 -2.37 19.27 11.61
C LEU A 19 -3.21 18.03 11.92
N ASP A 20 -3.87 18.02 13.07
CA ASP A 20 -4.74 16.91 13.48
C ASP A 20 -5.90 16.70 12.50
N ARG A 21 -6.50 17.79 12.00
CA ARG A 21 -7.54 17.73 10.96
C ARG A 21 -6.98 17.16 9.64
N GLN A 22 -5.77 17.54 9.23
CA GLN A 22 -5.13 17.05 8.01
C GLN A 22 -4.88 15.53 8.06
N TYR A 23 -4.61 14.98 9.24
CA TYR A 23 -4.33 13.55 9.44
C TYR A 23 -5.51 12.74 9.99
N ASN A 24 -6.70 13.36 10.11
CA ASN A 24 -7.94 12.68 10.48
C ASN A 24 -8.76 12.28 9.24
N SER A 25 -8.29 11.29 8.48
CA SER A 25 -9.01 10.80 7.29
C SER A 25 -10.42 10.29 7.62
N ARG A 26 -10.64 9.69 8.80
CA ARG A 26 -11.98 9.24 9.25
C ARG A 26 -12.96 10.40 9.39
N GLY A 27 -12.49 11.58 9.79
CA GLY A 27 -13.30 12.79 9.91
C GLY A 27 -13.65 13.45 8.57
N THR A 28 -13.16 12.95 7.44
CA THR A 28 -13.48 13.49 6.11
C THR A 28 -14.73 12.86 5.49
N VAL A 29 -15.30 11.83 6.11
CA VAL A 29 -16.51 11.13 5.65
C VAL A 29 -17.54 11.06 6.78
N PRO A 30 -18.86 11.05 6.46
CA PRO A 30 -19.89 10.97 7.46
C PRO A 30 -19.86 9.67 8.30
N ASP A 31 -19.55 8.54 7.65
CA ASP A 31 -19.49 7.22 8.30
C ASP A 31 -18.48 6.33 7.54
N VAL A 32 -17.33 6.10 8.19
CA VAL A 32 -16.28 5.23 7.64
C VAL A 32 -16.69 3.75 7.60
N THR A 33 -17.61 3.33 8.46
CA THR A 33 -17.99 1.91 8.59
C THR A 33 -18.66 1.38 7.33
N VAL A 34 -19.29 2.24 6.53
CA VAL A 34 -19.87 1.89 5.23
C VAL A 34 -18.79 1.33 4.29
N TYR A 35 -17.64 2.01 4.20
CA TYR A 35 -16.54 1.60 3.32
C TYR A 35 -15.82 0.36 3.84
N LEU A 36 -15.58 0.28 5.16
CA LEU A 36 -14.94 -0.90 5.76
C LEU A 36 -15.81 -2.14 5.59
N ARG A 37 -17.14 -2.00 5.70
CA ARG A 37 -18.08 -3.09 5.40
C ARG A 37 -18.02 -3.48 3.92
N GLU A 38 -17.98 -2.52 3.01
CA GLU A 38 -17.86 -2.78 1.58
C GLU A 38 -16.58 -3.56 1.25
N TYR A 39 -15.43 -3.21 1.87
CA TYR A 39 -14.20 -4.00 1.72
C TYR A 39 -14.39 -5.44 2.18
N ALA A 40 -14.97 -5.65 3.37
CA ALA A 40 -15.20 -6.98 3.93
C ALA A 40 -16.17 -7.80 3.06
N GLU A 41 -17.30 -7.23 2.64
CA GLU A 41 -18.31 -7.90 1.82
C GLU A 41 -17.74 -8.27 0.43
N ARG A 42 -17.04 -7.35 -0.24
CA ARG A 42 -16.40 -7.64 -1.53
C ARG A 42 -15.27 -8.66 -1.40
N SER A 43 -14.51 -8.64 -0.30
CA SER A 43 -13.45 -9.63 -0.05
C SER A 43 -14.03 -11.01 0.22
N ALA A 44 -15.09 -11.12 1.01
CA ALA A 44 -15.79 -12.38 1.23
C ALA A 44 -16.37 -12.95 -0.08
N ALA A 45 -16.97 -12.09 -0.91
CA ALA A 45 -17.47 -12.48 -2.23
C ALA A 45 -16.35 -12.95 -3.17
N ALA A 46 -15.18 -12.31 -3.14
CA ALA A 46 -14.01 -12.73 -3.90
C ALA A 46 -13.53 -14.11 -3.48
N LYS A 47 -13.39 -14.36 -2.18
CA LYS A 47 -13.00 -15.68 -1.63
C LYS A 47 -14.02 -16.77 -1.97
N ALA A 48 -15.32 -16.45 -1.99
CA ALA A 48 -16.38 -17.40 -2.34
C ALA A 48 -16.44 -17.73 -3.85
N SER A 49 -15.99 -16.83 -4.72
CA SER A 49 -16.15 -16.95 -6.18
C SER A 49 -14.89 -17.36 -6.93
N LEU A 50 -13.71 -17.19 -6.33
CA LEU A 50 -12.42 -17.48 -6.94
C LEU A 50 -11.77 -18.68 -6.23
N ALA A 51 -10.87 -19.37 -6.96
CA ALA A 51 -9.90 -20.23 -6.31
C ALA A 51 -9.04 -19.38 -5.37
N CYS A 52 -8.97 -19.76 -4.10
CA CYS A 52 -8.18 -19.08 -3.09
C CYS A 52 -7.45 -20.10 -2.22
N MET A 53 -6.15 -19.89 -2.03
CA MET A 53 -5.36 -20.58 -1.02
C MET A 53 -5.22 -19.65 0.17
N GLU A 54 -5.97 -19.92 1.23
CA GLU A 54 -6.04 -19.07 2.40
C GLU A 54 -4.98 -19.44 3.45
N ASN A 55 -4.56 -18.43 4.23
CA ASN A 55 -3.70 -18.60 5.40
C ASN A 55 -2.36 -19.28 5.11
N ILE A 56 -1.77 -19.07 3.93
CA ILE A 56 -0.43 -19.55 3.62
C ILE A 56 0.56 -18.87 4.55
N ALA A 57 1.34 -19.63 5.32
CA ALA A 57 2.36 -19.11 6.22
C ALA A 57 3.61 -18.70 5.43
N TYR A 58 4.04 -17.44 5.59
CA TYR A 58 5.32 -16.95 5.09
C TYR A 58 6.37 -16.77 6.19
N GLY A 59 5.99 -17.00 7.44
CA GLY A 59 6.81 -16.91 8.62
C GLY A 59 6.23 -17.70 9.79
N LEU A 60 6.80 -17.49 10.99
CA LEU A 60 6.44 -18.25 12.19
C LEU A 60 5.38 -17.54 13.07
N GLY A 61 5.13 -16.24 12.85
CA GLY A 61 4.13 -15.49 13.59
C GLY A 61 2.71 -15.90 13.20
N ASP A 62 1.76 -15.67 14.09
CA ASP A 62 0.36 -16.00 13.83
C ASP A 62 -0.23 -15.17 12.66
N ASP A 63 0.21 -13.93 12.51
CA ASP A 63 -0.18 -13.01 11.44
C ASP A 63 0.78 -13.07 10.22
N ASP A 64 1.85 -13.89 10.27
CA ASP A 64 2.71 -14.12 9.11
C ASP A 64 1.95 -14.98 8.07
N ARG A 65 0.83 -14.47 7.54
CA ARG A 65 -0.10 -15.17 6.64
C ARG A 65 -0.38 -14.36 5.38
N LEU A 66 -0.73 -15.06 4.31
CA LEU A 66 -1.24 -14.46 3.09
C LEU A 66 -2.33 -15.33 2.47
N ASP A 67 -3.23 -14.68 1.73
CA ASP A 67 -4.20 -15.35 0.86
C ASP A 67 -3.78 -15.14 -0.59
N LEU A 68 -3.77 -16.22 -1.38
CA LEU A 68 -3.30 -16.22 -2.75
C LEU A 68 -4.43 -16.65 -3.70
N PHE A 69 -4.66 -15.83 -4.73
CA PHE A 69 -5.67 -16.04 -5.77
C PHE A 69 -4.98 -16.31 -7.10
N PRO A 70 -4.84 -17.58 -7.51
CA PRO A 70 -4.17 -17.95 -8.76
C PRO A 70 -5.04 -17.60 -9.98
N VAL A 71 -4.40 -17.46 -11.14
CA VAL A 71 -5.10 -17.29 -12.42
C VAL A 71 -5.56 -18.65 -12.95
N PRO A 72 -6.88 -18.90 -13.08
CA PRO A 72 -7.37 -20.17 -13.58
C PRO A 72 -6.94 -20.41 -15.03
N GLY A 73 -6.43 -21.63 -15.32
CA GLY A 73 -6.09 -22.02 -16.68
C GLY A 73 -4.95 -21.24 -17.33
N ALA A 74 -4.13 -20.55 -16.56
CA ALA A 74 -2.97 -19.81 -17.08
C ALA A 74 -2.06 -20.74 -17.89
N ARG A 75 -1.68 -20.29 -19.12
CA ARG A 75 -0.78 -21.03 -20.01
C ARG A 75 0.70 -20.85 -19.66
N GLY A 76 1.00 -20.11 -18.60
CA GLY A 76 2.35 -19.81 -18.10
C GLY A 76 2.25 -19.16 -16.72
N ALA A 77 3.40 -18.85 -16.14
CA ALA A 77 3.44 -18.18 -14.84
C ALA A 77 2.86 -16.74 -14.93
N ALA A 78 1.87 -16.46 -14.07
CA ALA A 78 1.17 -15.17 -14.04
C ALA A 78 2.00 -14.10 -13.29
N PRO A 79 1.97 -12.82 -13.69
CA PRO A 79 2.51 -11.76 -12.86
C PRO A 79 1.77 -11.72 -11.52
N VAL A 80 2.49 -11.36 -10.47
CA VAL A 80 2.01 -11.40 -9.08
C VAL A 80 1.80 -9.97 -8.58
N LEU A 81 0.60 -9.66 -8.11
CA LEU A 81 0.28 -8.40 -7.47
C LEU A 81 0.04 -8.61 -5.98
N VAL A 82 0.91 -8.06 -5.15
CA VAL A 82 0.82 -8.15 -3.69
C VAL A 82 0.20 -6.86 -3.15
N PHE A 83 -0.89 -6.99 -2.41
CA PHE A 83 -1.59 -5.87 -1.80
C PHE A 83 -1.33 -5.79 -0.29
N LEU A 84 -0.91 -4.60 0.15
CA LEU A 84 -0.67 -4.24 1.54
C LEU A 84 -1.81 -3.33 2.02
N HIS A 85 -2.61 -3.82 2.95
CA HIS A 85 -3.79 -3.11 3.43
C HIS A 85 -3.45 -1.86 4.24
N GLY A 86 -4.41 -0.96 4.32
CA GLY A 86 -4.40 0.20 5.19
C GLY A 86 -4.83 -0.14 6.62
N GLY A 87 -5.41 0.85 7.30
CA GLY A 87 -5.94 0.67 8.66
C GLY A 87 -5.12 1.33 9.75
N ASP A 88 -4.35 2.37 9.40
CA ASP A 88 -3.58 3.16 10.39
C ASP A 88 -2.55 2.33 11.17
N TRP A 89 -1.99 1.29 10.55
CA TRP A 89 -1.09 0.27 11.14
C TRP A 89 -1.71 -0.50 12.33
N ARG A 90 -3.03 -0.35 12.60
CA ARG A 90 -3.70 -0.82 13.82
C ARG A 90 -5.01 -1.55 13.58
N ALA A 91 -5.44 -1.66 12.33
CA ALA A 91 -6.71 -2.26 11.95
C ALA A 91 -6.65 -2.85 10.55
N LEU A 92 -7.67 -3.62 10.20
CA LEU A 92 -7.82 -4.40 8.99
C LEU A 92 -6.83 -5.57 8.93
N SER A 93 -7.03 -6.42 7.95
CA SER A 93 -6.26 -7.63 7.72
C SER A 93 -6.34 -8.03 6.23
N LYS A 94 -5.76 -9.15 5.86
CA LYS A 94 -5.95 -9.77 4.55
C LYS A 94 -7.42 -10.10 4.25
N ASP A 95 -8.24 -10.27 5.30
CA ASP A 95 -9.65 -10.68 5.14
C ASP A 95 -10.52 -9.57 4.56
N GLU A 96 -10.20 -8.29 4.79
CA GLU A 96 -10.82 -7.14 4.13
C GLU A 96 -10.06 -6.67 2.88
N SER A 97 -9.08 -7.44 2.38
CA SER A 97 -8.12 -6.98 1.38
C SER A 97 -8.21 -7.71 0.03
N ALA A 98 -9.08 -8.72 -0.07
CA ALA A 98 -9.28 -9.50 -1.29
C ALA A 98 -10.25 -8.85 -2.29
N PHE A 99 -10.85 -7.70 -1.97
CA PHE A 99 -11.88 -7.03 -2.79
C PHE A 99 -11.44 -6.75 -4.24
N ALA A 100 -10.15 -6.60 -4.49
CA ALA A 100 -9.59 -6.35 -5.82
C ALA A 100 -9.25 -7.64 -6.59
N ALA A 101 -9.18 -8.79 -5.92
CA ALA A 101 -8.78 -10.06 -6.55
C ALA A 101 -9.60 -10.40 -7.81
N PRO A 102 -10.94 -10.24 -7.86
CA PRO A 102 -11.71 -10.59 -9.05
C PRO A 102 -11.29 -9.82 -10.30
N ALA A 103 -10.98 -8.52 -10.15
CA ALA A 103 -10.57 -7.67 -11.26
C ALA A 103 -9.18 -8.06 -11.79
N TYR A 104 -8.21 -8.27 -10.90
CA TYR A 104 -6.83 -8.58 -11.28
C TYR A 104 -6.67 -10.01 -11.76
N VAL A 105 -7.33 -10.99 -11.13
CA VAL A 105 -7.36 -12.39 -11.60
C VAL A 105 -8.01 -12.47 -12.96
N GLY A 106 -9.14 -11.77 -13.17
CA GLY A 106 -9.80 -11.67 -14.47
C GLY A 106 -8.95 -11.02 -15.56
N ALA A 107 -8.00 -10.17 -15.19
CA ALA A 107 -7.03 -9.55 -16.10
C ALA A 107 -5.75 -10.40 -16.29
N GLY A 108 -5.63 -11.56 -15.66
CA GLY A 108 -4.50 -12.47 -15.80
C GLY A 108 -3.35 -12.25 -14.80
N ALA A 109 -3.58 -11.54 -13.72
CA ALA A 109 -2.64 -11.38 -12.61
C ALA A 109 -3.01 -12.27 -11.43
N MET A 110 -2.05 -12.99 -10.85
CA MET A 110 -2.19 -13.58 -9.52
C MET A 110 -2.30 -12.46 -8.50
N PHE A 111 -3.29 -12.54 -7.61
CA PHE A 111 -3.47 -11.55 -6.54
C PHE A 111 -3.09 -12.15 -5.19
N VAL A 112 -2.39 -11.38 -4.36
CA VAL A 112 -1.99 -11.78 -3.02
C VAL A 112 -2.45 -10.71 -2.02
N ALA A 113 -3.31 -11.09 -1.08
CA ALA A 113 -3.65 -10.28 0.08
C ALA A 113 -2.71 -10.66 1.23
N LEU A 114 -1.90 -9.70 1.68
CA LEU A 114 -0.87 -9.95 2.69
C LEU A 114 -1.34 -9.45 4.07
N ASP A 115 -1.13 -10.29 5.08
CA ASP A 115 -1.30 -9.95 6.48
C ASP A 115 0.04 -9.67 7.16
N PHE A 116 -0.01 -8.95 8.26
CA PHE A 116 1.13 -8.63 9.12
C PHE A 116 0.62 -8.17 10.49
N THR A 117 1.40 -8.39 11.54
CA THR A 117 1.04 -8.00 12.91
C THR A 117 0.95 -6.48 13.05
N LEU A 118 -0.07 -6.03 13.76
CA LEU A 118 -0.41 -4.61 13.90
C LEU A 118 0.23 -3.98 15.15
N VAL A 119 0.27 -2.65 15.19
CA VAL A 119 0.59 -1.89 16.40
C VAL A 119 -0.59 -2.05 17.39
N PRO A 120 -0.35 -2.27 18.70
CA PRO A 120 0.94 -2.10 19.42
C PRO A 120 1.78 -3.38 19.57
N GLU A 121 1.36 -4.52 19.05
CA GLU A 121 2.07 -5.80 19.22
C GLU A 121 3.46 -5.78 18.57
N VAL A 122 3.63 -4.99 17.51
CA VAL A 122 4.91 -4.73 16.85
C VAL A 122 5.09 -3.25 16.56
N THR A 123 6.33 -2.84 16.32
CA THR A 123 6.68 -1.50 15.83
C THR A 123 6.55 -1.40 14.31
N LEU A 124 6.51 -0.18 13.77
CA LEU A 124 6.48 0.03 12.31
C LEU A 124 7.71 -0.56 11.58
N PRO A 125 8.94 -0.48 12.10
CA PRO A 125 10.09 -1.18 11.51
C PRO A 125 9.92 -2.70 11.47
N GLU A 126 9.38 -3.31 12.54
CA GLU A 126 9.11 -4.76 12.61
C GLU A 126 8.02 -5.17 11.64
N MET A 127 6.94 -4.39 11.52
CA MET A 127 5.89 -4.60 10.51
C MET A 127 6.49 -4.57 9.09
N GLY A 128 7.35 -3.61 8.80
CA GLY A 128 8.09 -3.57 7.54
C GLY A 128 9.00 -4.77 7.34
N ALA A 129 9.59 -5.32 8.40
CA ALA A 129 10.39 -6.54 8.32
C ALA A 129 9.52 -7.78 7.99
N GLN A 130 8.31 -7.87 8.53
CA GLN A 130 7.35 -8.92 8.16
C GLN A 130 6.99 -8.86 6.67
N VAL A 131 6.65 -7.68 6.16
CA VAL A 131 6.36 -7.48 4.72
C VAL A 131 7.54 -7.88 3.83
N ARG A 132 8.78 -7.52 4.21
CA ARG A 132 9.98 -7.93 3.48
C ARG A 132 10.16 -9.46 3.46
N ARG A 133 9.93 -10.13 4.60
CA ARG A 133 9.95 -11.62 4.65
C ARG A 133 8.90 -12.24 3.75
N ALA A 134 7.68 -11.69 3.73
CA ALA A 134 6.61 -12.16 2.86
C ALA A 134 6.97 -12.05 1.38
N LEU A 135 7.55 -10.93 0.94
CA LEU A 135 7.99 -10.75 -0.45
C LEU A 135 9.15 -11.68 -0.81
N HIS A 136 10.10 -11.89 0.10
CA HIS A 136 11.17 -12.86 -0.08
C HIS A 136 10.61 -14.29 -0.20
N TRP A 137 9.67 -14.66 0.67
CA TRP A 137 8.98 -15.96 0.60
C TRP A 137 8.23 -16.13 -0.74
N LEU A 138 7.51 -15.10 -1.20
CA LEU A 138 6.82 -15.13 -2.49
C LEU A 138 7.81 -15.34 -3.64
N TRP A 139 8.92 -14.60 -3.65
CA TRP A 139 9.96 -14.79 -4.66
C TRP A 139 10.46 -16.23 -4.72
N GLN A 140 10.64 -16.89 -3.59
CA GLN A 140 11.12 -18.27 -3.52
C GLN A 140 10.05 -19.31 -3.86
N ASN A 141 8.77 -19.04 -3.58
CA ASN A 141 7.74 -20.08 -3.54
C ASN A 141 6.60 -19.87 -4.54
N VAL A 142 6.36 -18.66 -5.04
CA VAL A 142 5.16 -18.35 -5.82
C VAL A 142 5.05 -19.13 -7.12
N ALA A 143 6.16 -19.62 -7.68
CA ALA A 143 6.18 -20.48 -8.85
C ALA A 143 5.45 -21.81 -8.62
N LEU A 144 5.45 -22.34 -7.39
CA LEU A 144 4.71 -23.54 -7.00
C LEU A 144 3.19 -23.35 -7.08
N HIS A 145 2.75 -22.10 -7.11
CA HIS A 145 1.35 -21.69 -7.15
C HIS A 145 0.94 -21.08 -8.51
N GLY A 146 1.82 -21.11 -9.53
CA GLY A 146 1.55 -20.59 -10.86
C GLY A 146 1.86 -19.10 -11.04
N GLY A 147 2.49 -18.45 -10.05
CA GLY A 147 3.00 -17.08 -10.16
C GLY A 147 4.41 -17.02 -10.77
N ASP A 148 4.77 -15.87 -11.31
CA ASP A 148 6.09 -15.62 -11.87
C ASP A 148 6.96 -14.85 -10.84
N PRO A 149 7.98 -15.47 -10.24
CA PRO A 149 8.86 -14.79 -9.30
C PRO A 149 9.68 -13.66 -9.92
N ALA A 150 9.80 -13.62 -11.24
CA ALA A 150 10.44 -12.55 -11.97
C ALA A 150 9.49 -11.36 -12.28
N ARG A 151 8.20 -11.46 -11.93
CA ARG A 151 7.19 -10.42 -12.17
C ARG A 151 6.34 -10.15 -10.92
N ILE A 152 7.01 -9.77 -9.82
CA ILE A 152 6.34 -9.38 -8.56
C ILE A 152 6.14 -7.86 -8.56
N HIS A 153 4.89 -7.45 -8.40
CA HIS A 153 4.44 -6.07 -8.29
C HIS A 153 3.79 -5.86 -6.93
N ILE A 154 3.90 -4.66 -6.37
CA ILE A 154 3.34 -4.36 -5.06
C ILE A 154 2.41 -3.16 -5.12
N ALA A 155 1.37 -3.18 -4.30
CA ALA A 155 0.46 -2.06 -4.12
C ALA A 155 0.11 -1.93 -2.64
N GLY A 156 -0.09 -0.72 -2.17
CA GLY A 156 -0.51 -0.49 -0.79
C GLY A 156 -1.35 0.77 -0.67
N HIS A 157 -2.29 0.74 0.27
CA HIS A 157 -3.19 1.84 0.54
C HIS A 157 -2.96 2.41 1.95
N SER A 158 -2.95 3.74 2.08
CA SER A 158 -2.83 4.43 3.37
C SER A 158 -1.56 3.99 4.13
N SER A 159 -1.69 3.42 5.33
CA SER A 159 -0.55 2.82 6.07
C SER A 159 0.16 1.71 5.28
N GLY A 160 -0.56 0.93 4.47
CA GLY A 160 0.04 -0.06 3.57
C GLY A 160 0.93 0.57 2.49
N ALA A 161 0.62 1.78 2.03
CA ALA A 161 1.51 2.50 1.12
C ALA A 161 2.83 2.93 1.80
N ASN A 162 2.82 3.25 3.10
CA ASN A 162 4.08 3.45 3.82
C ASN A 162 4.91 2.15 3.86
N LEU A 163 4.27 0.98 4.03
CA LEU A 163 4.96 -0.31 3.94
C LEU A 163 5.52 -0.58 2.54
N VAL A 164 4.80 -0.19 1.46
CA VAL A 164 5.37 -0.14 0.10
C VAL A 164 6.65 0.71 0.08
N GLY A 165 6.62 1.89 0.70
CA GLY A 165 7.81 2.74 0.86
C GLY A 165 8.97 2.00 1.53
N GLN A 166 8.72 1.26 2.60
CA GLN A 166 9.74 0.48 3.31
C GLN A 166 10.31 -0.66 2.44
N VAL A 167 9.48 -1.31 1.62
CA VAL A 167 9.93 -2.28 0.60
C VAL A 167 10.86 -1.63 -0.41
N LEU A 168 10.51 -0.45 -0.92
CA LEU A 168 11.32 0.30 -1.89
C LEU A 168 12.64 0.81 -1.31
N MET A 169 12.77 0.95 0.02
CA MET A 169 14.01 1.29 0.72
C MET A 169 14.94 0.09 0.96
N THR A 170 14.52 -1.13 0.59
CA THR A 170 15.23 -2.37 0.91
C THR A 170 16.31 -2.66 -0.13
N ASP A 171 17.52 -2.95 0.32
CA ASP A 171 18.57 -3.56 -0.49
C ASP A 171 18.38 -5.08 -0.49
N TRP A 172 17.62 -5.55 -1.49
CA TRP A 172 17.21 -6.96 -1.61
C TRP A 172 18.40 -7.90 -1.78
N GLN A 173 19.41 -7.49 -2.55
CA GLN A 173 20.58 -8.30 -2.77
C GLN A 173 21.40 -8.49 -1.49
N ARG A 174 21.63 -7.40 -0.76
CA ARG A 174 22.46 -7.44 0.44
C ARG A 174 21.75 -8.09 1.63
N GLN A 175 20.44 -7.85 1.79
CA GLN A 175 19.70 -8.28 2.98
C GLN A 175 19.07 -9.66 2.86
N PHE A 176 18.74 -10.09 1.62
CA PHE A 176 17.96 -11.31 1.36
C PHE A 176 18.58 -12.24 0.31
N ASP A 177 19.74 -11.91 -0.25
CA ASP A 177 20.33 -12.64 -1.38
C ASP A 177 19.32 -12.83 -2.55
N ALA A 178 18.49 -11.83 -2.77
CA ALA A 178 17.44 -11.79 -3.79
C ALA A 178 17.78 -10.77 -4.88
N PRO A 179 17.14 -10.85 -6.07
CA PRO A 179 17.39 -9.88 -7.14
C PRO A 179 17.17 -8.43 -6.68
N ALA A 180 18.09 -7.52 -7.03
CA ALA A 180 17.96 -6.10 -6.69
C ALA A 180 16.67 -5.48 -7.23
N ASP A 181 16.16 -6.02 -8.35
CA ASP A 181 14.91 -5.66 -9.02
C ASP A 181 13.76 -6.64 -8.72
N LEU A 182 13.76 -7.27 -7.55
CA LEU A 182 12.70 -8.18 -7.10
C LEU A 182 11.31 -7.57 -7.30
N VAL A 183 11.15 -6.29 -7.01
CA VAL A 183 9.90 -5.53 -7.24
C VAL A 183 9.98 -4.85 -8.60
N LYS A 184 9.07 -5.23 -9.52
CA LYS A 184 9.04 -4.72 -10.90
C LYS A 184 8.26 -3.42 -11.07
N SER A 185 7.27 -3.16 -10.23
CA SER A 185 6.57 -1.87 -10.11
C SER A 185 5.91 -1.75 -8.75
N ALA A 186 5.61 -0.53 -8.35
CA ALA A 186 4.91 -0.27 -7.10
C ALA A 186 3.74 0.69 -7.31
N CYS A 187 2.68 0.52 -6.50
CA CYS A 187 1.56 1.46 -6.41
C CYS A 187 1.46 2.00 -4.98
N PHE A 188 1.54 3.31 -4.84
CA PHE A 188 1.52 4.04 -3.58
C PHE A 188 0.24 4.86 -3.50
N MET A 189 -0.81 4.30 -2.84
CA MET A 189 -2.15 4.89 -2.81
C MET A 189 -2.43 5.59 -1.49
N SER A 190 -2.78 6.88 -1.54
CA SER A 190 -3.15 7.70 -0.37
C SER A 190 -2.13 7.55 0.77
N GLY A 191 -0.87 7.46 0.40
CA GLY A 191 0.20 7.05 1.29
C GLY A 191 0.92 8.23 1.93
N LEU A 192 1.75 7.90 2.91
CA LEU A 192 2.54 8.84 3.69
C LEU A 192 4.03 8.56 3.46
N GLY A 193 4.66 9.41 2.63
CA GLY A 193 6.08 9.31 2.29
C GLY A 193 7.00 9.88 3.37
N ASP A 194 6.48 10.79 4.20
CA ASP A 194 7.13 11.36 5.39
C ASP A 194 6.19 11.22 6.60
N LEU A 195 6.64 10.54 7.64
CA LEU A 195 5.84 10.32 8.86
C LEU A 195 6.04 11.39 9.95
N GLU A 196 6.86 12.41 9.73
CA GLU A 196 7.03 13.47 10.73
C GLU A 196 5.72 14.18 11.10
N PRO A 197 4.87 14.58 10.12
CA PRO A 197 3.60 15.18 10.47
C PRO A 197 2.65 14.21 11.20
N VAL A 198 2.74 12.90 10.94
CA VAL A 198 2.02 11.88 11.72
C VAL A 198 2.51 11.86 13.16
N ARG A 199 3.84 11.87 13.35
CA ARG A 199 4.47 11.93 14.69
C ARG A 199 4.04 13.15 15.48
N LEU A 200 3.85 14.28 14.81
CA LEU A 200 3.43 15.54 15.44
C LEU A 200 1.90 15.65 15.62
N SER A 201 1.11 14.77 15.01
CA SER A 201 -0.35 14.76 15.10
C SER A 201 -0.85 13.89 16.26
N PHE A 202 -2.16 13.98 16.56
CA PHE A 202 -2.85 13.14 17.54
C PHE A 202 -2.65 11.62 17.31
N ARG A 203 -2.35 11.20 16.07
CA ARG A 203 -2.17 9.78 15.73
C ARG A 203 -0.99 9.16 16.49
N ASN A 204 0.00 9.97 16.85
CA ASN A 204 1.18 9.48 17.54
C ASN A 204 0.93 8.98 18.96
N GLU A 205 -0.15 9.39 19.60
CA GLU A 205 -0.55 8.85 20.91
C GLU A 205 -0.70 7.31 20.90
N LYS A 206 -1.00 6.74 19.73
CA LYS A 206 -1.22 5.30 19.54
C LYS A 206 -0.06 4.61 18.82
N LEU A 207 0.74 5.35 18.07
CA LEU A 207 1.82 4.79 17.23
C LEU A 207 3.18 4.81 17.92
N GLY A 208 3.40 5.72 18.88
CA GLY A 208 4.66 5.81 19.62
C GLY A 208 5.86 6.15 18.72
N LEU A 209 5.68 6.91 17.64
CA LEU A 209 6.75 7.27 16.72
C LEU A 209 7.76 8.19 17.40
N THR A 210 9.03 7.83 17.33
CA THR A 210 10.16 8.72 17.65
C THR A 210 10.75 9.32 16.38
N PRO A 211 11.57 10.39 16.48
CA PRO A 211 12.27 10.94 15.30
C PRO A 211 13.12 9.88 14.57
N GLU A 212 13.73 8.95 15.30
CA GLU A 212 14.55 7.86 14.74
C GLU A 212 13.71 6.88 13.93
N VAL A 213 12.56 6.45 14.47
CA VAL A 213 11.61 5.60 13.77
C VAL A 213 11.09 6.30 12.51
N VAL A 214 10.72 7.60 12.62
CA VAL A 214 10.31 8.40 11.47
C VAL A 214 11.38 8.42 10.38
N ALA A 215 12.65 8.65 10.75
CA ALA A 215 13.76 8.66 9.80
C ALA A 215 13.95 7.28 9.14
N GLU A 216 13.73 6.20 9.88
CA GLU A 216 13.88 4.83 9.39
C GLU A 216 12.78 4.42 8.40
N VAL A 217 11.50 4.77 8.68
CA VAL A 217 10.35 4.25 7.92
C VAL A 217 9.75 5.25 6.92
N SER A 218 10.34 6.44 6.77
CA SER A 218 9.88 7.45 5.82
C SER A 218 10.66 7.40 4.51
N LEU A 219 9.98 7.06 3.42
CA LEU A 219 10.56 6.96 2.08
C LEU A 219 11.28 8.25 1.65
N LEU A 220 10.68 9.42 1.90
CA LEU A 220 11.23 10.72 1.52
C LEU A 220 12.42 11.17 2.38
N ARG A 221 12.65 10.52 3.54
CA ARG A 221 13.78 10.82 4.43
C ARG A 221 14.94 9.86 4.19
N ARG A 222 14.65 8.57 4.16
CA ARG A 222 15.66 7.53 4.02
C ARG A 222 16.12 7.33 2.58
N GLY A 223 15.22 7.50 1.62
CA GLY A 223 15.49 7.26 0.22
C GLY A 223 15.30 5.80 -0.22
N ALA A 224 14.85 5.60 -1.45
CA ALA A 224 14.67 4.26 -2.02
C ALA A 224 15.97 3.67 -2.57
N VAL A 225 16.12 2.35 -2.47
CA VAL A 225 17.16 1.53 -3.11
C VAL A 225 16.63 0.90 -4.39
N VAL A 226 15.39 0.38 -4.34
CA VAL A 226 14.72 -0.24 -5.50
C VAL A 226 14.47 0.81 -6.59
N ARG A 227 14.71 0.41 -7.84
CA ARG A 227 14.48 1.21 -9.04
C ARG A 227 13.40 0.53 -9.88
N CYS A 228 12.21 1.11 -9.90
CA CYS A 228 11.08 0.57 -10.67
C CYS A 228 10.07 1.68 -11.00
N PRO A 229 9.19 1.51 -11.99
CA PRO A 229 8.07 2.42 -12.21
C PRO A 229 7.16 2.51 -10.99
N LEU A 230 6.68 3.72 -10.67
CA LEU A 230 5.82 4.01 -9.54
C LEU A 230 4.49 4.61 -9.99
N LEU A 231 3.38 3.98 -9.60
CA LEU A 231 2.06 4.58 -9.68
C LEU A 231 1.75 5.22 -8.31
N VAL A 232 1.49 6.52 -8.29
CA VAL A 232 1.03 7.23 -7.11
C VAL A 232 -0.43 7.55 -7.31
N ALA A 233 -1.27 7.23 -6.33
CA ALA A 233 -2.70 7.55 -6.36
C ALA A 233 -3.13 8.25 -5.07
N VAL A 234 -4.11 9.14 -5.17
CA VAL A 234 -4.70 9.83 -4.03
C VAL A 234 -6.10 10.28 -4.41
N GLY A 235 -7.09 10.12 -3.55
CA GLY A 235 -8.44 10.65 -3.82
C GLY A 235 -8.41 12.16 -3.99
N GLY A 236 -9.07 12.69 -5.03
CA GLY A 236 -9.07 14.12 -5.32
C GLY A 236 -9.70 14.98 -4.23
N ASN A 237 -10.50 14.38 -3.34
CA ASN A 237 -11.14 15.02 -2.18
C ASN A 237 -10.46 14.67 -0.84
N GLU A 238 -9.25 14.14 -0.86
CA GLU A 238 -8.49 13.95 0.38
C GLU A 238 -7.98 15.27 0.94
N THR A 239 -7.48 15.24 2.18
CA THR A 239 -6.93 16.44 2.81
C THR A 239 -5.71 16.98 2.05
N GLU A 240 -5.45 18.26 2.17
CA GLU A 240 -4.37 18.95 1.45
C GLU A 240 -3.01 18.27 1.70
N ASP A 241 -2.77 17.77 2.92
CA ASP A 241 -1.49 17.18 3.25
C ASP A 241 -1.32 15.77 2.64
N TYR A 242 -2.40 14.97 2.48
CA TYR A 242 -2.35 13.72 1.70
C TYR A 242 -2.09 13.99 0.22
N LEU A 243 -2.77 15.00 -0.35
CA LEU A 243 -2.53 15.44 -1.72
C LEU A 243 -1.09 15.93 -1.91
N ARG A 244 -0.58 16.72 -0.97
CA ARG A 244 0.81 17.21 -0.96
C ARG A 244 1.80 16.05 -0.89
N GLN A 245 1.66 15.14 0.07
CA GLN A 245 2.56 13.99 0.23
C GLN A 245 2.61 13.12 -1.03
N SER A 246 1.46 12.88 -1.66
CA SER A 246 1.40 12.13 -2.92
C SER A 246 2.14 12.85 -4.05
N ARG A 247 1.96 14.17 -4.18
CA ARG A 247 2.74 15.00 -5.14
C ARG A 247 4.23 14.97 -4.84
N ASP A 248 4.62 15.05 -3.57
CA ASP A 248 6.03 15.05 -3.16
C ASP A 248 6.70 13.70 -3.47
N VAL A 249 6.03 12.57 -3.21
CA VAL A 249 6.53 11.24 -3.56
C VAL A 249 6.69 11.10 -5.08
N ALA A 250 5.70 11.49 -5.88
CA ALA A 250 5.78 11.39 -7.34
C ALA A 250 6.91 12.27 -7.91
N LYS A 251 7.03 13.52 -7.46
CA LYS A 251 8.09 14.43 -7.88
C LYS A 251 9.48 13.92 -7.49
N TRP A 252 9.61 13.43 -6.26
CA TRP A 252 10.87 12.91 -5.76
C TRP A 252 11.30 11.66 -6.54
N TRP A 253 10.35 10.79 -6.92
CA TRP A 253 10.63 9.59 -7.71
C TRP A 253 11.15 9.95 -9.11
N VAL A 254 10.49 10.91 -9.79
CA VAL A 254 10.93 11.41 -11.10
C VAL A 254 12.29 12.08 -11.01
N ALA A 255 12.56 12.84 -9.95
CA ALA A 255 13.87 13.50 -9.75
C ALA A 255 15.03 12.51 -9.60
N ARG A 256 14.76 11.25 -9.26
CA ARG A 256 15.75 10.15 -9.24
C ARG A 256 15.99 9.51 -10.60
N GLY A 257 15.31 9.97 -11.65
CA GLY A 257 15.38 9.39 -12.98
C GLY A 257 14.49 8.17 -13.20
N GLU A 258 13.51 7.93 -12.31
CA GLU A 258 12.56 6.83 -12.43
C GLU A 258 11.19 7.31 -12.97
N ALA A 259 10.48 6.42 -13.66
CA ALA A 259 9.13 6.72 -14.13
C ALA A 259 8.15 6.78 -12.95
N ALA A 260 7.36 7.85 -12.88
CA ALA A 260 6.24 7.93 -11.96
C ALA A 260 5.01 8.56 -12.64
N GLN A 261 3.83 8.03 -12.32
CA GLN A 261 2.54 8.59 -12.73
C GLN A 261 1.73 8.91 -11.48
N LEU A 262 1.15 10.12 -11.41
CA LEU A 262 0.22 10.49 -10.35
C LEU A 262 -1.20 10.54 -10.92
N ILE A 263 -2.12 9.79 -10.30
CA ILE A 263 -3.54 9.78 -10.62
C ILE A 263 -4.33 10.21 -9.38
N ALA A 264 -5.15 11.24 -9.53
CA ALA A 264 -6.04 11.75 -8.48
C ALA A 264 -7.49 11.70 -8.96
N PRO A 265 -8.23 10.60 -8.76
CA PRO A 265 -9.62 10.50 -9.20
C PRO A 265 -10.48 11.59 -8.55
N ALA A 266 -11.11 12.41 -9.39
CA ALA A 266 -11.96 13.51 -8.93
C ALA A 266 -13.15 12.99 -8.13
N GLY A 267 -13.50 13.67 -7.04
CA GLY A 267 -14.63 13.30 -6.19
C GLY A 267 -14.37 12.13 -5.23
N ARG A 268 -13.26 11.41 -5.37
CA ARG A 268 -12.90 10.31 -4.47
C ARG A 268 -12.18 10.82 -3.23
N HIS A 269 -12.43 10.16 -2.11
CA HIS A 269 -11.80 10.42 -0.82
C HIS A 269 -10.93 9.23 -0.39
N HIS A 270 -10.37 9.29 0.80
CA HIS A 270 -9.42 8.31 1.32
C HIS A 270 -9.90 6.84 1.27
N PHE A 271 -11.21 6.60 1.47
CA PHE A 271 -11.75 5.24 1.62
C PHE A 271 -12.33 4.66 0.32
N ASP A 272 -12.71 5.48 -0.66
CA ASP A 272 -13.25 4.98 -1.93
C ASP A 272 -12.26 5.06 -3.09
N ALA A 273 -11.17 5.82 -2.97
CA ALA A 273 -10.11 5.86 -3.97
C ALA A 273 -9.48 4.48 -4.22
N VAL A 274 -9.35 3.65 -3.18
CA VAL A 274 -8.82 2.28 -3.31
C VAL A 274 -9.79 1.35 -4.05
N LEU A 275 -11.09 1.62 -4.04
CA LEU A 275 -12.08 0.86 -4.80
C LEU A 275 -11.98 1.18 -6.31
N GLU A 276 -11.59 2.39 -6.68
CA GLU A 276 -11.25 2.74 -8.07
C GLU A 276 -10.08 1.87 -8.60
N TRP A 277 -9.10 1.56 -7.75
CA TRP A 277 -8.00 0.67 -8.11
C TRP A 277 -8.47 -0.76 -8.41
N ALA A 278 -9.62 -1.19 -7.86
CA ALA A 278 -10.26 -2.47 -8.12
C ALA A 278 -11.32 -2.43 -9.22
N ASP A 279 -11.58 -1.28 -9.85
CA ASP A 279 -12.58 -1.13 -10.91
C ASP A 279 -11.92 -1.23 -12.31
N PRO A 280 -12.22 -2.27 -13.11
CA PRO A 280 -11.68 -2.43 -14.46
C PRO A 280 -11.94 -1.24 -15.41
N ALA A 281 -12.98 -0.45 -15.16
CA ALA A 281 -13.30 0.72 -15.97
C ALA A 281 -12.40 1.92 -15.65
N SER A 282 -11.82 1.97 -14.46
CA SER A 282 -11.08 3.12 -13.96
C SER A 282 -9.74 3.33 -14.66
N ALA A 283 -9.27 4.59 -14.65
CA ALA A 283 -7.92 4.93 -15.11
C ALA A 283 -6.84 4.34 -14.20
N LEU A 284 -7.13 4.23 -12.91
CA LEU A 284 -6.19 3.74 -11.91
C LEU A 284 -5.91 2.23 -12.09
N PHE A 285 -6.96 1.43 -12.29
CA PHE A 285 -6.82 0.01 -12.61
C PHE A 285 -6.04 -0.22 -13.92
N LYS A 286 -6.38 0.51 -14.99
CA LYS A 286 -5.69 0.41 -16.28
C LYS A 286 -4.21 0.79 -16.19
N ALA A 287 -3.89 1.82 -15.42
CA ALA A 287 -2.50 2.21 -15.17
C ALA A 287 -1.73 1.12 -14.42
N GLN A 288 -2.34 0.48 -13.42
CA GLN A 288 -1.73 -0.65 -12.72
C GLN A 288 -1.47 -1.83 -13.66
N LEU A 289 -2.44 -2.20 -14.51
CA LEU A 289 -2.25 -3.27 -15.49
C LEU A 289 -1.13 -2.95 -16.49
N ALA A 290 -1.03 -1.71 -16.94
CA ALA A 290 0.05 -1.28 -17.83
C ALA A 290 1.44 -1.49 -17.19
N LEU A 291 1.59 -1.16 -15.89
CA LEU A 291 2.83 -1.42 -15.15
C LEU A 291 3.14 -2.92 -15.02
N MET A 292 2.14 -3.77 -15.05
CA MET A 292 2.28 -5.23 -14.98
C MET A 292 2.48 -5.90 -16.36
N GLY A 293 2.45 -5.11 -17.45
CA GLY A 293 2.50 -5.64 -18.81
C GLY A 293 1.23 -6.39 -19.23
N LEU A 294 0.08 -6.08 -18.60
CA LEU A 294 -1.23 -6.69 -18.86
C LEU A 294 -2.23 -5.75 -19.56
N GLY A 295 -1.80 -4.55 -19.94
CA GLY A 295 -2.67 -3.61 -20.66
C GLY A 295 -2.97 -4.06 -22.10
N ALA A 296 -4.03 -3.49 -22.72
CA ALA A 296 -4.52 -3.81 -24.06
C ALA A 296 -3.54 -3.44 -25.20
N GLY A 297 -2.27 -3.71 -25.04
CA GLY A 297 -1.19 -3.49 -25.99
C GLY A 297 -0.05 -4.51 -25.84
N ALA A 298 -0.18 -5.49 -24.93
CA ALA A 298 0.86 -6.49 -24.66
C ALA A 298 0.75 -7.76 -25.52
N SER A 299 0.12 -7.67 -26.71
CA SER A 299 0.11 -8.77 -27.66
C SER A 299 1.05 -8.44 -28.81
N ALA A 300 2.31 -8.84 -28.70
CA ALA A 300 3.19 -9.15 -29.84
C ALA A 300 4.29 -10.11 -29.40
#